data_1f5a5ee4c73a65dc01839efee85b32dc
#
_entry.id   1f5a5ee4c73a65dc01839efee85b32dc
#
_cell.length_a   1.000
_cell.length_b   1.000
_cell.length_c   1.000
_cell.angle_alpha   90.00
_cell.angle_beta   90.00
_cell.angle_gamma   90.00
#
_symmetry.space_group_name_H-M   'P 1'
#
loop_
_entity.id
_entity.type
_entity.pdbx_description
1 polymer ?
#
loop_
_entity_poly.entity_id
_entity_poly.type
_entity_poly.pdbx_seq_one_letter_code
_entity_poly.pdbx_strand_id
1 'polypeptide(L)'
;MFKHKLLGFSIAVVLAACGKGGDAPAASAVAPQPAASAASNADASAASGNLLDKLNNKETILVGTMGTYAPFTYHEKDGKLTGYDVEVTRAVAAKLGVQVEFKETPWDAMMAGLKAGRFDIVANQVALTSPERQAMFDKATPYSWSGKMLVARADHADVAKLEDIKGKKTAVMLASNYDEVAKKMGADLVHTDTMAQGLLIVQQKRAEFTLNDELSLLDYLKKDPNSGLKSVWRTPATEKLGAGLVINKGNEAALAKINGAMEELKQDGTLKKLGEQFFGEDVSVH
;
A
#
# COMPACT_ATOMS: atom_id res chain seq x y z
N MET A 1 -47.75 39.14 0.09
CA MET A 1 -49.06 38.58 -0.27
C MET A 1 -48.81 37.27 -0.99
N PHE A 2 -49.12 36.22 -0.42
CA PHE A 2 -49.81 34.98 -0.72
C PHE A 2 -49.42 33.88 0.27
N LYS A 3 -50.48 33.37 0.86
CA LYS A 3 -50.61 32.52 2.03
C LYS A 3 -50.68 31.01 1.67
N HIS A 4 -50.20 30.16 2.62
CA HIS A 4 -50.75 28.86 3.05
C HIS A 4 -50.79 27.67 2.09
N LYS A 5 -50.31 26.47 2.53
CA LYS A 5 -51.13 25.50 3.32
C LYS A 5 -50.27 24.38 3.91
N LEU A 6 -50.47 24.20 5.23
CA LEU A 6 -50.18 22.96 5.97
C LEU A 6 -51.17 21.87 5.54
N LEU A 7 -50.70 20.62 5.49
CA LEU A 7 -51.56 19.42 5.62
C LEU A 7 -50.87 18.42 6.55
N GLY A 8 -51.43 18.29 7.74
CA GLY A 8 -51.10 17.24 8.67
C GLY A 8 -51.85 15.95 8.33
N PHE A 9 -51.21 14.82 8.58
CA PHE A 9 -51.87 13.50 8.58
C PHE A 9 -51.57 12.79 9.89
N SER A 10 -52.63 12.67 10.70
CA SER A 10 -52.69 11.89 11.93
C SER A 10 -52.95 10.43 11.57
N ILE A 11 -52.23 9.49 12.17
CA ILE A 11 -52.57 8.07 12.14
C ILE A 11 -52.89 7.61 13.56
N ALA A 12 -54.06 7.05 13.69
CA ALA A 12 -54.66 6.56 14.90
C ALA A 12 -54.05 5.19 15.35
N VAL A 13 -53.93 5.06 16.67
CA VAL A 13 -53.60 3.84 17.37
C VAL A 13 -54.87 3.02 17.60
N VAL A 14 -54.87 1.76 17.28
CA VAL A 14 -55.89 0.79 17.75
C VAL A 14 -55.22 -0.27 18.59
N LEU A 15 -55.51 -0.24 19.90
CA LEU A 15 -55.31 -1.36 20.83
C LEU A 15 -56.58 -2.22 20.82
N ALA A 16 -56.44 -3.53 20.76
CA ALA A 16 -57.46 -4.46 21.20
C ALA A 16 -56.81 -5.64 21.98
N ALA A 17 -57.41 -5.91 23.13
CA ALA A 17 -56.93 -6.81 24.17
C ALA A 17 -57.71 -8.12 24.24
N CYS A 18 -57.07 -9.12 24.82
CA CYS A 18 -57.62 -10.24 25.64
C CYS A 18 -58.46 -11.34 25.00
N GLY A 19 -58.00 -12.59 25.26
CA GLY A 19 -58.83 -13.82 25.28
C GLY A 19 -58.05 -15.01 25.76
N LYS A 20 -58.39 -15.51 27.01
CA LYS A 20 -57.88 -16.68 27.70
C LYS A 20 -58.51 -17.97 27.18
N GLY A 21 -57.81 -19.12 27.38
CA GLY A 21 -58.31 -20.50 27.40
C GLY A 21 -57.31 -21.45 26.76
N GLY A 22 -56.81 -22.32 27.36
CA GLY A 22 -56.59 -23.50 28.13
C GLY A 22 -56.49 -24.75 27.28
N ASP A 23 -55.52 -25.58 27.70
CA ASP A 23 -55.31 -27.02 27.49
C ASP A 23 -54.21 -27.48 26.50
N ALA A 24 -53.19 -28.10 27.08
CA ALA A 24 -52.21 -29.01 26.46
C ALA A 24 -52.81 -30.49 26.52
N PRO A 25 -52.17 -31.53 25.96
CA PRO A 25 -50.92 -31.65 25.18
C PRO A 25 -51.06 -32.56 23.94
N ALA A 26 -50.20 -32.41 22.97
CA ALA A 26 -49.86 -33.51 22.07
C ALA A 26 -48.43 -33.36 21.53
N ALA A 27 -47.65 -34.36 21.82
CA ALA A 27 -46.31 -34.55 21.27
C ALA A 27 -46.39 -34.73 19.77
N SER A 28 -45.58 -33.96 19.03
CA SER A 28 -45.30 -34.22 17.62
C SER A 28 -43.87 -33.95 17.28
N ALA A 29 -43.26 -34.97 16.82
CA ALA A 29 -42.01 -35.20 16.14
C ALA A 29 -41.23 -33.98 15.67
N VAL A 30 -40.01 -33.88 16.20
CA VAL A 30 -38.89 -33.05 15.65
C VAL A 30 -38.47 -33.63 14.30
N ALA A 31 -38.77 -32.94 13.24
CA ALA A 31 -38.14 -33.20 11.93
C ALA A 31 -36.68 -32.75 11.97
N PRO A 32 -35.72 -33.52 11.45
CA PRO A 32 -34.32 -33.10 11.40
C PRO A 32 -34.17 -31.95 10.39
N GLN A 33 -33.69 -30.83 10.92
CA GLN A 33 -33.24 -29.71 10.14
C GLN A 33 -32.05 -30.15 9.28
N PRO A 34 -31.99 -29.87 7.96
CA PRO A 34 -30.83 -30.19 7.19
C PRO A 34 -29.62 -29.41 7.73
N ALA A 35 -28.56 -30.13 8.03
CA ALA A 35 -27.27 -29.61 8.41
C ALA A 35 -26.82 -28.55 7.39
N ALA A 36 -26.58 -27.33 7.88
CA ALA A 36 -25.89 -26.32 7.12
C ALA A 36 -24.56 -26.92 6.65
N SER A 37 -24.45 -27.02 5.33
CA SER A 37 -23.23 -27.43 4.66
C SER A 37 -22.09 -26.60 5.21
N ALA A 38 -21.17 -27.21 5.93
CA ALA A 38 -19.88 -26.62 6.23
C ALA A 38 -19.22 -26.34 4.89
N ALA A 39 -19.20 -25.07 4.48
CA ALA A 39 -18.35 -24.62 3.40
C ALA A 39 -16.93 -24.97 3.83
N SER A 40 -16.37 -25.92 3.11
CA SER A 40 -15.02 -26.41 3.26
C SER A 40 -14.06 -25.23 3.15
N ASN A 41 -13.39 -24.90 4.24
CA ASN A 41 -12.13 -24.16 4.27
C ASN A 41 -11.00 -25.07 3.73
N ALA A 42 -11.22 -25.66 2.56
CA ALA A 42 -10.20 -26.33 1.81
C ALA A 42 -9.77 -25.37 0.69
N ASP A 43 -8.45 -25.20 0.58
CA ASP A 43 -7.70 -24.49 -0.47
C ASP A 43 -7.28 -23.04 -0.25
N ALA A 44 -6.86 -22.68 0.97
CA ALA A 44 -5.90 -21.58 1.13
C ALA A 44 -4.43 -22.04 1.20
N SER A 45 -4.18 -23.35 1.09
CA SER A 45 -2.83 -23.94 1.24
C SER A 45 -2.25 -24.52 -0.06
N ALA A 46 -2.91 -24.39 -1.19
CA ALA A 46 -2.51 -25.08 -2.42
C ALA A 46 -2.08 -24.16 -3.57
N ALA A 47 -1.79 -22.87 -3.33
CA ALA A 47 -1.43 -21.94 -4.41
C ALA A 47 -0.07 -21.26 -4.28
N SER A 48 0.82 -21.67 -3.37
CA SER A 48 2.22 -21.25 -3.44
C SER A 48 3.09 -22.42 -3.89
N GLY A 49 3.09 -22.73 -5.16
CA GLY A 49 4.26 -23.35 -5.77
C GLY A 49 5.47 -22.53 -5.31
N ASN A 50 6.54 -23.19 -4.84
CA ASN A 50 7.77 -22.53 -4.45
C ASN A 50 8.14 -21.51 -5.55
N LEU A 51 8.37 -20.24 -5.19
CA LEU A 51 8.70 -19.19 -6.17
C LEU A 51 9.82 -19.62 -7.13
N LEU A 52 10.80 -20.39 -6.62
CA LEU A 52 11.88 -20.95 -7.44
C LEU A 52 11.32 -21.87 -8.55
N ASP A 53 10.34 -22.72 -8.25
CA ASP A 53 9.75 -23.64 -9.23
C ASP A 53 9.00 -22.86 -10.30
N LYS A 54 8.24 -21.83 -9.92
CA LYS A 54 7.59 -20.91 -10.87
C LYS A 54 8.61 -20.26 -11.81
N LEU A 55 9.73 -19.75 -11.27
CA LEU A 55 10.81 -19.15 -12.07
C LEU A 55 11.46 -20.18 -13.01
N ASN A 56 11.69 -21.40 -12.56
CA ASN A 56 12.30 -22.47 -13.36
C ASN A 56 11.36 -22.96 -14.49
N ASN A 57 10.07 -23.09 -14.17
CA ASN A 57 9.06 -23.59 -15.10
C ASN A 57 8.51 -22.51 -16.04
N LYS A 58 9.00 -21.26 -15.91
CA LYS A 58 8.53 -20.09 -16.70
C LYS A 58 7.04 -19.81 -16.51
N GLU A 59 6.55 -20.01 -15.28
CA GLU A 59 5.17 -19.71 -14.91
C GLU A 59 4.98 -18.20 -14.69
N THR A 60 3.71 -17.77 -14.67
CA THR A 60 3.37 -16.38 -14.35
C THR A 60 3.62 -16.10 -12.87
N ILE A 61 4.34 -15.02 -12.59
CA ILE A 61 4.61 -14.51 -11.24
C ILE A 61 3.56 -13.47 -10.86
N LEU A 62 2.93 -13.64 -9.70
CA LEU A 62 1.98 -12.68 -9.16
C LEU A 62 2.72 -11.61 -8.36
N VAL A 63 2.49 -10.34 -8.68
CA VAL A 63 3.19 -9.20 -8.07
C VAL A 63 2.22 -8.27 -7.38
N GLY A 64 2.33 -8.14 -6.06
CA GLY A 64 1.54 -7.19 -5.27
C GLY A 64 2.07 -5.75 -5.47
N THR A 65 1.18 -4.81 -5.74
CA THR A 65 1.48 -3.38 -5.90
C THR A 65 0.24 -2.54 -5.57
N MET A 66 0.39 -1.22 -5.38
CA MET A 66 -0.78 -0.38 -5.04
C MET A 66 -1.53 0.17 -6.25
N GLY A 67 -0.86 0.51 -7.33
CA GLY A 67 -1.48 1.23 -8.46
C GLY A 67 -1.86 2.70 -8.17
N THR A 68 -1.59 3.20 -6.98
CA THR A 68 -1.94 4.56 -6.52
C THR A 68 -0.77 5.32 -5.86
N TYR A 69 0.45 4.89 -6.14
CA TYR A 69 1.69 5.43 -5.52
C TYR A 69 2.68 5.92 -6.59
N ALA A 70 2.33 7.01 -7.27
CA ALA A 70 3.21 7.64 -8.27
C ALA A 70 4.50 8.19 -7.64
N PRO A 71 5.63 8.13 -8.37
CA PRO A 71 5.82 7.59 -9.71
C PRO A 71 6.22 6.11 -9.75
N PHE A 72 6.11 5.38 -8.63
CA PHE A 72 6.52 3.98 -8.50
C PHE A 72 5.52 3.02 -9.12
N THR A 73 4.23 3.20 -8.82
CA THR A 73 3.13 2.37 -9.31
C THR A 73 1.86 3.20 -9.42
N TYR A 74 1.36 3.39 -10.63
CA TYR A 74 0.19 4.22 -10.91
C TYR A 74 -0.41 3.88 -12.28
N HIS A 75 -1.60 4.43 -12.56
CA HIS A 75 -2.23 4.29 -13.86
C HIS A 75 -2.02 5.54 -14.73
N GLU A 76 -1.71 5.31 -15.98
CA GLU A 76 -1.77 6.34 -17.03
C GLU A 76 -3.22 6.72 -17.33
N LYS A 77 -3.42 7.76 -18.14
CA LYS A 77 -4.76 8.25 -18.50
C LYS A 77 -5.60 7.22 -19.26
N ASP A 78 -4.97 6.30 -19.95
CA ASP A 78 -5.60 5.17 -20.66
C ASP A 78 -5.92 3.97 -19.76
N GLY A 79 -5.60 4.06 -18.46
CA GLY A 79 -5.81 3.01 -17.47
C GLY A 79 -4.70 1.97 -17.39
N LYS A 80 -3.62 2.11 -18.15
CA LYS A 80 -2.49 1.18 -18.10
C LYS A 80 -1.69 1.36 -16.81
N LEU A 81 -1.48 0.28 -16.07
CA LEU A 81 -0.59 0.27 -14.90
C LEU A 81 0.86 0.45 -15.35
N THR A 82 1.56 1.41 -14.78
CA THR A 82 2.96 1.75 -15.03
C THR A 82 3.61 2.32 -13.78
N GLY A 83 4.83 2.79 -13.90
CA GLY A 83 5.64 3.39 -12.85
C GLY A 83 6.96 2.67 -12.71
N TYR A 84 7.87 3.29 -11.96
CA TYR A 84 9.25 2.81 -11.87
C TYR A 84 9.33 1.35 -11.37
N ASP A 85 8.62 1.01 -10.29
CA ASP A 85 8.61 -0.35 -9.73
C ASP A 85 7.99 -1.36 -10.69
N VAL A 86 6.95 -0.94 -11.41
CA VAL A 86 6.25 -1.76 -12.41
C VAL A 86 7.18 -2.08 -13.57
N GLU A 87 7.88 -1.08 -14.10
CA GLU A 87 8.78 -1.26 -15.25
C GLU A 87 10.07 -2.00 -14.87
N VAL A 88 10.63 -1.76 -13.68
CA VAL A 88 11.74 -2.56 -13.13
C VAL A 88 11.32 -4.03 -13.00
N THR A 89 10.12 -4.29 -12.46
CA THR A 89 9.61 -5.67 -12.28
C THR A 89 9.43 -6.37 -13.64
N ARG A 90 8.89 -5.65 -14.64
CA ARG A 90 8.78 -6.18 -16.02
C ARG A 90 10.14 -6.49 -16.63
N ALA A 91 11.13 -5.61 -16.41
CA ALA A 91 12.49 -5.82 -16.89
C ALA A 91 13.15 -7.05 -16.23
N VAL A 92 13.02 -7.21 -14.91
CA VAL A 92 13.47 -8.41 -14.19
C VAL A 92 12.80 -9.66 -14.72
N ALA A 93 11.48 -9.64 -14.91
CA ALA A 93 10.72 -10.77 -15.45
C ALA A 93 11.19 -11.15 -16.88
N ALA A 94 11.46 -10.15 -17.72
CA ALA A 94 12.00 -10.38 -19.08
C ALA A 94 13.38 -11.06 -19.03
N LYS A 95 14.29 -10.64 -18.13
CA LYS A 95 15.59 -11.30 -17.92
C LYS A 95 15.44 -12.75 -17.45
N LEU A 96 14.47 -13.00 -16.56
CA LEU A 96 14.18 -14.34 -16.05
C LEU A 96 13.35 -15.18 -17.05
N GLY A 97 12.80 -14.60 -18.12
CA GLY A 97 11.97 -15.26 -19.12
C GLY A 97 10.62 -15.70 -18.56
N VAL A 98 10.04 -14.97 -17.62
CA VAL A 98 8.73 -15.22 -17.01
C VAL A 98 7.74 -14.11 -17.35
N GLN A 99 6.43 -14.39 -17.22
CA GLN A 99 5.39 -13.39 -17.27
C GLN A 99 5.10 -12.86 -15.87
N VAL A 100 4.58 -11.62 -15.77
CA VAL A 100 4.12 -11.04 -14.50
C VAL A 100 2.66 -10.61 -14.61
N GLU A 101 1.90 -10.86 -13.55
CA GLU A 101 0.56 -10.34 -13.34
C GLU A 101 0.53 -9.50 -12.07
N PHE A 102 0.17 -8.22 -12.18
CA PHE A 102 0.09 -7.32 -11.04
C PHE A 102 -1.25 -7.47 -10.34
N LYS A 103 -1.20 -7.57 -9.00
CA LYS A 103 -2.35 -7.62 -8.09
C LYS A 103 -2.39 -6.34 -7.27
N GLU A 104 -3.26 -5.43 -7.65
CA GLU A 104 -3.43 -4.18 -6.91
C GLU A 104 -4.05 -4.42 -5.55
N THR A 105 -3.36 -3.95 -4.52
CA THR A 105 -3.71 -4.21 -3.11
C THR A 105 -3.38 -2.98 -2.28
N PRO A 106 -4.27 -2.51 -1.38
CA PRO A 106 -3.96 -1.45 -0.43
C PRO A 106 -2.72 -1.77 0.40
N TRP A 107 -1.96 -0.74 0.77
CA TRP A 107 -0.67 -0.92 1.44
C TRP A 107 -0.77 -1.69 2.77
N ASP A 108 -1.76 -1.39 3.59
CA ASP A 108 -2.00 -2.03 4.89
C ASP A 108 -2.24 -3.54 4.80
N ALA A 109 -2.77 -4.02 3.66
CA ALA A 109 -2.99 -5.43 3.37
C ALA A 109 -1.83 -6.09 2.58
N MET A 110 -0.86 -5.31 2.09
CA MET A 110 0.18 -5.75 1.15
C MET A 110 1.08 -6.83 1.75
N MET A 111 1.71 -6.55 2.89
CA MET A 111 2.67 -7.48 3.50
C MET A 111 1.99 -8.75 4.04
N ALA A 112 0.76 -8.62 4.55
CA ALA A 112 -0.05 -9.78 4.95
C ALA A 112 -0.44 -10.63 3.73
N GLY A 113 -0.71 -10.02 2.60
CA GLY A 113 -0.98 -10.69 1.32
C GLY A 113 0.21 -11.49 0.82
N LEU A 114 1.43 -10.94 0.88
CA LEU A 114 2.66 -11.63 0.54
C LEU A 114 2.89 -12.83 1.47
N LYS A 115 2.76 -12.63 2.78
CA LYS A 115 2.91 -13.71 3.76
C LYS A 115 1.92 -14.85 3.52
N ALA A 116 0.69 -14.52 3.14
CA ALA A 116 -0.36 -15.50 2.84
C ALA A 116 -0.26 -16.13 1.44
N GLY A 117 0.76 -15.77 0.63
CA GLY A 117 0.94 -16.31 -0.73
C GLY A 117 -0.10 -15.83 -1.74
N ARG A 118 -0.79 -14.69 -1.49
CA ARG A 118 -1.72 -14.11 -2.48
C ARG A 118 -0.99 -13.55 -3.69
N PHE A 119 0.28 -13.24 -3.55
CA PHE A 119 1.25 -12.92 -4.60
C PHE A 119 2.63 -13.40 -4.19
N ASP A 120 3.50 -13.53 -5.16
CA ASP A 120 4.83 -14.12 -5.00
C ASP A 120 5.88 -13.07 -4.62
N ILE A 121 5.70 -11.83 -5.10
CA ILE A 121 6.61 -10.71 -4.96
C ILE A 121 5.79 -9.45 -4.62
N VAL A 122 6.38 -8.52 -3.86
CA VAL A 122 5.87 -7.15 -3.72
C VAL A 122 6.82 -6.18 -4.40
N ALA A 123 6.26 -5.31 -5.24
CA ALA A 123 6.92 -4.19 -5.89
C ALA A 123 6.16 -2.89 -5.55
N ASN A 124 6.63 -2.14 -4.54
CA ASN A 124 5.96 -0.94 -4.04
C ASN A 124 6.89 -0.05 -3.21
N GLN A 125 8.09 0.23 -3.72
CA GLN A 125 9.13 1.05 -3.08
C GLN A 125 9.44 0.59 -1.64
N VAL A 126 9.68 -0.71 -1.45
CA VAL A 126 9.82 -1.29 -0.11
C VAL A 126 11.28 -1.29 0.35
N ALA A 127 11.59 -0.53 1.39
CA ALA A 127 12.81 -0.66 2.16
C ALA A 127 12.48 -1.41 3.46
N LEU A 128 12.83 -2.69 3.60
CA LEU A 128 12.58 -3.47 4.82
C LEU A 128 13.36 -2.88 5.99
N THR A 129 12.73 -2.04 6.82
CA THR A 129 13.37 -1.31 7.91
C THR A 129 13.03 -1.86 9.29
N SER A 130 11.86 -2.47 9.48
CA SER A 130 11.50 -3.01 10.79
C SER A 130 12.02 -4.43 11.00
N PRO A 131 12.49 -4.79 12.22
CA PRO A 131 12.94 -6.14 12.55
C PRO A 131 11.87 -7.21 12.28
N GLU A 132 10.60 -6.90 12.52
CA GLU A 132 9.48 -7.81 12.29
C GLU A 132 9.34 -8.16 10.81
N ARG A 133 9.45 -7.17 9.92
CA ARG A 133 9.41 -7.42 8.47
C ARG A 133 10.65 -8.17 7.99
N GLN A 134 11.83 -7.80 8.49
CA GLN A 134 13.08 -8.50 8.18
C GLN A 134 13.09 -9.96 8.65
N ALA A 135 12.33 -10.29 9.71
CA ALA A 135 12.17 -11.66 10.17
C ALA A 135 11.30 -12.52 9.24
N MET A 136 10.40 -11.90 8.46
CA MET A 136 9.41 -12.61 7.63
C MET A 136 9.74 -12.58 6.14
N PHE A 137 10.48 -11.57 5.68
CA PHE A 137 10.69 -11.28 4.28
C PHE A 137 12.15 -11.03 3.96
N ASP A 138 12.49 -11.28 2.71
CA ASP A 138 13.77 -10.89 2.12
C ASP A 138 13.53 -9.84 1.03
N LYS A 139 14.52 -8.98 0.85
CA LYS A 139 14.53 -7.95 -0.17
C LYS A 139 15.63 -8.21 -1.17
N ALA A 140 15.31 -8.14 -2.45
CA ALA A 140 16.28 -8.22 -3.53
C ALA A 140 17.25 -7.01 -3.51
N THR A 141 18.33 -7.10 -4.26
CA THR A 141 19.26 -5.99 -4.52
C THR A 141 18.48 -4.71 -4.81
N PRO A 142 18.77 -3.61 -4.09
CA PRO A 142 18.06 -2.36 -4.30
C PRO A 142 18.16 -1.86 -5.74
N TYR A 143 17.01 -1.40 -6.26
CA TYR A 143 16.91 -0.74 -7.56
C TYR A 143 16.67 0.77 -7.44
N SER A 144 16.40 1.27 -6.24
CA SER A 144 16.28 2.71 -5.97
C SER A 144 16.78 3.05 -4.57
N TRP A 145 17.29 4.26 -4.43
CA TRP A 145 17.72 4.85 -3.15
C TRP A 145 16.94 6.11 -2.89
N SER A 146 16.21 6.14 -1.78
CA SER A 146 15.35 7.25 -1.40
C SER A 146 15.42 7.56 0.08
N GLY A 147 15.06 8.78 0.44
CA GLY A 147 14.95 9.25 1.80
C GLY A 147 13.51 9.43 2.24
N LYS A 148 13.36 9.94 3.46
CA LYS A 148 12.11 10.46 3.99
C LYS A 148 12.03 11.95 3.69
N MET A 149 10.87 12.46 3.39
CA MET A 149 10.61 13.87 3.23
C MET A 149 9.38 14.29 4.02
N LEU A 150 9.49 15.44 4.67
CA LEU A 150 8.40 16.10 5.37
C LEU A 150 7.88 17.23 4.50
N VAL A 151 6.59 17.23 4.23
CA VAL A 151 5.89 18.27 3.48
C VAL A 151 4.89 18.98 4.37
N ALA A 152 4.86 20.30 4.27
CA ALA A 152 3.90 21.18 4.92
C ALA A 152 3.35 22.20 3.93
N ARG A 153 2.44 23.06 4.38
CA ARG A 153 1.98 24.20 3.59
C ARG A 153 3.13 25.18 3.31
N ALA A 154 3.04 25.89 2.20
CA ALA A 154 4.08 26.83 1.77
C ALA A 154 4.36 27.97 2.76
N ASP A 155 3.37 28.33 3.59
CA ASP A 155 3.48 29.35 4.64
C ASP A 155 4.13 28.82 5.94
N HIS A 156 4.39 27.51 6.04
CA HIS A 156 5.03 26.91 7.21
C HIS A 156 6.53 27.20 7.21
N ALA A 157 7.11 27.44 8.41
CA ALA A 157 8.55 27.53 8.56
C ALA A 157 9.22 26.16 8.28
N ASP A 158 10.48 26.19 7.83
CA ASP A 158 11.25 24.97 7.68
C ASP A 158 11.52 24.33 9.06
N VAL A 159 11.64 23.00 9.03
CA VAL A 159 11.88 22.18 10.22
C VAL A 159 13.36 21.81 10.25
N ALA A 160 14.03 22.02 11.37
CA ALA A 160 15.46 21.77 11.50
C ALA A 160 15.79 20.28 11.52
N LYS A 161 14.93 19.48 12.16
CA LYS A 161 15.11 18.03 12.33
C LYS A 161 13.76 17.33 12.39
N LEU A 162 13.75 16.02 12.09
CA LEU A 162 12.51 15.25 12.03
C LEU A 162 11.79 15.20 13.39
N GLU A 163 12.51 15.23 14.51
CA GLU A 163 11.94 15.20 15.86
C GLU A 163 11.05 16.41 16.18
N ASP A 164 11.14 17.47 15.40
CA ASP A 164 10.30 18.68 15.58
C ASP A 164 8.81 18.42 15.26
N ILE A 165 8.47 17.24 14.67
CA ILE A 165 7.08 16.80 14.48
C ILE A 165 6.43 16.29 15.79
N LYS A 166 7.16 16.21 16.90
CA LYS A 166 6.62 15.73 18.19
C LYS A 166 5.38 16.52 18.59
N GLY A 167 4.29 15.81 18.87
CA GLY A 167 2.99 16.39 19.23
C GLY A 167 2.28 17.14 18.09
N LYS A 168 2.82 17.11 16.86
CA LYS A 168 2.21 17.75 15.70
C LYS A 168 1.40 16.74 14.90
N LYS A 169 0.23 17.16 14.40
CA LYS A 169 -0.59 16.34 13.50
C LYS A 169 0.17 16.06 12.22
N THR A 170 0.52 14.80 12.03
CA THR A 170 1.30 14.34 10.87
C THR A 170 0.53 13.23 10.14
N ALA A 171 0.21 13.49 8.87
CA ALA A 171 -0.44 12.52 8.01
C ALA A 171 0.57 11.48 7.52
N VAL A 172 0.26 10.20 7.69
CA VAL A 172 1.09 9.06 7.28
C VAL A 172 0.22 7.91 6.76
N MET A 173 0.74 7.12 5.84
CA MET A 173 0.05 5.92 5.40
C MET A 173 0.11 4.87 6.51
N LEU A 174 -1.08 4.32 6.85
CA LEU A 174 -1.23 3.29 7.89
C LEU A 174 -0.28 2.11 7.63
N ALA A 175 0.38 1.64 8.68
CA ALA A 175 1.32 0.51 8.65
C ALA A 175 2.51 0.69 7.68
N SER A 176 2.86 1.91 7.29
CA SER A 176 4.05 2.21 6.49
C SER A 176 5.29 2.37 7.36
N ASN A 177 6.48 2.36 6.73
CA ASN A 177 7.72 2.74 7.42
C ASN A 177 7.63 4.17 8.00
N TYR A 178 6.89 5.05 7.34
CA TYR A 178 6.72 6.45 7.75
C TYR A 178 5.80 6.57 8.97
N ASP A 179 4.79 5.70 9.10
CA ASP A 179 3.95 5.56 10.29
C ASP A 179 4.80 5.17 11.51
N GLU A 180 5.63 4.12 11.36
CA GLU A 180 6.56 3.68 12.42
C GLU A 180 7.52 4.81 12.84
N VAL A 181 8.08 5.54 11.86
CA VAL A 181 9.00 6.65 12.11
C VAL A 181 8.28 7.81 12.81
N ALA A 182 7.13 8.26 12.31
CA ALA A 182 6.38 9.37 12.90
C ALA A 182 5.91 9.06 14.32
N LYS A 183 5.47 7.81 14.55
CA LYS A 183 5.12 7.30 15.89
C LYS A 183 6.33 7.34 16.83
N LYS A 184 7.50 6.89 16.39
CA LYS A 184 8.74 6.94 17.18
C LYS A 184 9.16 8.36 17.51
N MET A 185 8.91 9.32 16.62
CA MET A 185 9.16 10.74 16.86
C MET A 185 8.10 11.41 17.77
N GLY A 186 7.05 10.68 18.13
CA GLY A 186 5.99 11.20 19.03
C GLY A 186 5.01 12.14 18.33
N ALA A 187 4.81 12.02 17.03
CA ALA A 187 3.81 12.77 16.28
C ALA A 187 2.38 12.37 16.69
N ASP A 188 1.42 13.30 16.51
CA ASP A 188 -0.02 13.02 16.57
C ASP A 188 -0.44 12.50 15.18
N LEU A 189 -0.66 11.18 15.07
CA LEU A 189 -0.79 10.50 13.78
C LEU A 189 -2.17 10.70 13.18
N VAL A 190 -2.21 11.07 11.90
CA VAL A 190 -3.41 11.08 11.06
C VAL A 190 -3.21 10.04 9.96
N HIS A 191 -3.83 8.88 10.12
CA HIS A 191 -3.68 7.78 9.18
C HIS A 191 -4.44 8.02 7.88
N THR A 192 -3.83 7.62 6.77
CA THR A 192 -4.37 7.72 5.41
C THR A 192 -4.11 6.42 4.65
N ASP A 193 -4.92 6.16 3.61
CA ASP A 193 -4.76 5.00 2.75
C ASP A 193 -3.72 5.24 1.65
N THR A 194 -3.55 6.51 1.24
CA THR A 194 -2.64 6.90 0.17
C THR A 194 -1.82 8.15 0.53
N MET A 195 -0.67 8.32 -0.13
CA MET A 195 0.14 9.53 -0.01
C MET A 195 -0.65 10.79 -0.45
N ALA A 196 -1.43 10.68 -1.52
CA ALA A 196 -2.23 11.80 -2.04
C ALA A 196 -3.26 12.30 -1.01
N GLN A 197 -3.90 11.39 -0.24
CA GLN A 197 -4.77 11.76 0.87
C GLN A 197 -3.99 12.52 1.96
N GLY A 198 -2.78 12.11 2.28
CA GLY A 198 -1.91 12.79 3.25
C GLY A 198 -1.63 14.25 2.84
N LEU A 199 -1.28 14.47 1.57
CA LEU A 199 -1.07 15.82 1.03
C LEU A 199 -2.35 16.67 1.08
N LEU A 200 -3.50 16.10 0.70
CA LEU A 200 -4.79 16.78 0.76
C LEU A 200 -5.16 17.19 2.19
N ILE A 201 -4.93 16.34 3.18
CA ILE A 201 -5.19 16.63 4.60
C ILE A 201 -4.34 17.82 5.09
N VAL A 202 -3.08 17.93 4.63
CA VAL A 202 -2.21 19.09 4.93
C VAL A 202 -2.72 20.35 4.23
N GLN A 203 -3.10 20.30 2.96
CA GLN A 203 -3.71 21.43 2.24
C GLN A 203 -4.97 21.94 2.95
N GLN A 204 -5.80 21.03 3.46
CA GLN A 204 -7.03 21.35 4.21
C GLN A 204 -6.79 21.82 5.64
N LYS A 205 -5.55 21.97 6.09
CA LYS A 205 -5.15 22.36 7.45
C LYS A 205 -5.62 21.37 8.54
N ARG A 206 -5.90 20.12 8.19
CA ARG A 206 -6.30 19.05 9.12
C ARG A 206 -5.10 18.30 9.71
N ALA A 207 -3.95 18.39 9.07
CA ALA A 207 -2.64 18.04 9.60
C ALA A 207 -1.64 19.17 9.31
N GLU A 208 -0.59 19.22 10.09
CA GLU A 208 0.51 20.20 9.93
C GLU A 208 1.50 19.69 8.87
N PHE A 209 1.76 18.39 8.91
CA PHE A 209 2.73 17.71 8.05
C PHE A 209 2.16 16.47 7.39
N THR A 210 2.81 16.04 6.31
CA THR A 210 2.80 14.65 5.84
C THR A 210 4.23 14.15 5.69
N LEU A 211 4.49 12.90 6.10
CA LEU A 211 5.77 12.22 6.00
C LEU A 211 5.65 11.04 5.04
N ASN A 212 6.48 11.02 3.98
CA ASN A 212 6.48 9.94 3.01
C ASN A 212 7.84 9.85 2.29
N ASP A 213 7.92 9.03 1.23
CA ASP A 213 9.08 8.87 0.36
C ASP A 213 9.45 10.17 -0.36
N GLU A 214 10.74 10.50 -0.35
CA GLU A 214 11.27 11.73 -0.94
C GLU A 214 10.98 11.81 -2.44
N LEU A 215 11.24 10.73 -3.19
CA LEU A 215 11.06 10.73 -4.66
C LEU A 215 9.58 10.91 -5.04
N SER A 216 8.66 10.28 -4.30
CA SER A 216 7.24 10.41 -4.56
C SER A 216 6.70 11.81 -4.22
N LEU A 217 7.13 12.39 -3.11
CA LEU A 217 6.73 13.74 -2.74
C LEU A 217 7.34 14.81 -3.66
N LEU A 218 8.58 14.62 -4.13
CA LEU A 218 9.20 15.50 -5.12
C LEU A 218 8.46 15.45 -6.46
N ASP A 219 8.08 14.25 -6.92
CA ASP A 219 7.29 14.10 -8.14
C ASP A 219 5.96 14.85 -8.04
N TYR A 220 5.26 14.72 -6.90
CA TYR A 220 4.02 15.46 -6.67
C TYR A 220 4.22 16.97 -6.71
N LEU A 221 5.20 17.51 -5.95
CA LEU A 221 5.47 18.94 -5.91
C LEU A 221 5.90 19.51 -7.27
N LYS A 222 6.62 18.70 -8.07
CA LYS A 222 7.01 19.08 -9.44
C LYS A 222 5.80 19.13 -10.40
N LYS A 223 4.86 18.19 -10.25
CA LYS A 223 3.66 18.11 -11.11
C LYS A 223 2.60 19.16 -10.73
N ASP A 224 2.52 19.53 -9.46
CA ASP A 224 1.59 20.55 -8.95
C ASP A 224 2.32 21.64 -8.16
N PRO A 225 3.06 22.54 -8.86
CA PRO A 225 3.81 23.61 -8.21
C PRO A 225 2.92 24.65 -7.52
N ASN A 226 1.62 24.65 -7.83
CA ASN A 226 0.62 25.53 -7.23
C ASN A 226 -0.18 24.86 -6.12
N SER A 227 0.24 23.70 -5.65
CA SER A 227 -0.43 22.94 -4.57
C SER A 227 -0.53 23.70 -3.25
N GLY A 228 0.24 24.77 -3.06
CA GLY A 228 0.38 25.47 -1.78
C GLY A 228 1.16 24.66 -0.73
N LEU A 229 1.90 23.66 -1.17
CA LEU A 229 2.75 22.80 -0.34
C LEU A 229 4.23 22.99 -0.67
N LYS A 230 5.10 22.67 0.28
CA LYS A 230 6.55 22.62 0.10
C LYS A 230 7.22 21.54 0.96
N SER A 231 8.40 21.12 0.55
CA SER A 231 9.31 20.37 1.42
C SER A 231 9.81 21.25 2.53
N VAL A 232 9.73 20.78 3.76
CA VAL A 232 10.23 21.50 4.96
C VAL A 232 11.37 20.75 5.64
N TRP A 233 11.57 19.48 5.33
CA TRP A 233 12.69 18.67 5.80
C TRP A 233 12.89 17.45 4.88
N ARG A 234 14.14 16.99 4.73
CA ARG A 234 14.53 15.79 3.98
C ARG A 234 15.61 15.01 4.71
N THR A 235 15.61 13.70 4.54
CA THR A 235 16.73 12.83 4.94
C THR A 235 18.02 13.28 4.25
N PRO A 236 19.15 13.39 4.97
CA PRO A 236 20.45 13.61 4.36
C PRO A 236 20.77 12.53 3.30
N ALA A 237 21.45 12.92 2.24
CA ALA A 237 21.76 12.00 1.13
C ALA A 237 22.45 10.71 1.58
N THR A 238 23.33 10.79 2.59
CA THR A 238 24.08 9.65 3.16
C THR A 238 23.22 8.68 3.98
N GLU A 239 21.97 9.01 4.25
CA GLU A 239 21.04 8.20 5.06
C GLU A 239 19.87 7.64 4.23
N LYS A 240 19.96 7.73 2.91
CA LYS A 240 18.97 7.13 2.00
C LYS A 240 18.94 5.62 2.14
N LEU A 241 17.78 5.04 1.96
CA LEU A 241 17.55 3.60 2.06
C LEU A 241 17.26 3.00 0.70
N GLY A 242 17.82 1.83 0.46
CA GLY A 242 17.57 1.08 -0.77
C GLY A 242 16.25 0.33 -0.73
N ALA A 243 15.37 0.57 -1.70
CA ALA A 243 14.16 -0.21 -1.93
C ALA A 243 14.41 -1.31 -2.96
N GLY A 244 13.72 -2.44 -2.79
CA GLY A 244 13.87 -3.62 -3.64
C GLY A 244 12.59 -4.45 -3.73
N LEU A 245 12.57 -5.42 -4.64
CA LEU A 245 11.53 -6.43 -4.69
C LEU A 245 11.56 -7.27 -3.41
N VAL A 246 10.40 -7.52 -2.83
CA VAL A 246 10.28 -8.23 -1.54
C VAL A 246 9.60 -9.58 -1.75
N ILE A 247 10.15 -10.62 -1.15
CA ILE A 247 9.66 -12.00 -1.20
C ILE A 247 9.57 -12.58 0.21
N ASN A 248 8.82 -13.67 0.38
CA ASN A 248 8.82 -14.42 1.64
C ASN A 248 10.20 -15.02 1.91
N LYS A 249 10.62 -15.08 3.18
CA LYS A 249 11.79 -15.83 3.61
C LYS A 249 11.69 -17.32 3.24
N GLY A 250 12.84 -17.97 3.14
CA GLY A 250 12.93 -19.37 2.73
C GLY A 250 12.91 -19.54 1.21
N ASN A 251 13.11 -18.44 0.44
CA ASN A 251 13.19 -18.45 -1.02
C ASN A 251 14.56 -17.96 -1.52
N GLU A 252 15.65 -18.31 -0.83
CA GLU A 252 17.01 -17.78 -1.10
C GLU A 252 17.46 -18.07 -2.55
N ALA A 253 17.13 -19.25 -3.08
CA ALA A 253 17.49 -19.60 -4.46
C ALA A 253 16.72 -18.77 -5.49
N ALA A 254 15.44 -18.45 -5.23
CA ALA A 254 14.65 -17.53 -6.06
C ALA A 254 15.20 -16.11 -5.95
N LEU A 255 15.54 -15.67 -4.72
CA LEU A 255 16.17 -14.37 -4.47
C LEU A 255 17.48 -14.22 -5.25
N ALA A 256 18.32 -15.24 -5.26
CA ALA A 256 19.56 -15.24 -6.02
C ALA A 256 19.34 -15.05 -7.52
N LYS A 257 18.31 -15.69 -8.11
CA LYS A 257 17.94 -15.48 -9.53
C LYS A 257 17.47 -14.05 -9.79
N ILE A 258 16.61 -13.51 -8.91
CA ILE A 258 16.11 -12.13 -9.01
C ILE A 258 17.29 -11.14 -8.91
N ASN A 259 18.21 -11.36 -7.97
CA ASN A 259 19.40 -10.53 -7.80
C ASN A 259 20.33 -10.61 -9.01
N GLY A 260 20.49 -11.80 -9.62
CA GLY A 260 21.25 -11.96 -10.87
C GLY A 260 20.65 -11.12 -12.01
N ALA A 261 19.34 -11.21 -12.19
CA ALA A 261 18.64 -10.38 -13.20
C ALA A 261 18.76 -8.88 -12.90
N MET A 262 18.68 -8.49 -11.61
CA MET A 262 18.85 -7.10 -11.20
C MET A 262 20.24 -6.55 -11.51
N GLU A 263 21.26 -7.37 -11.27
CA GLU A 263 22.66 -7.01 -11.57
C GLU A 263 22.86 -6.85 -13.09
N GLU A 264 22.30 -7.74 -13.91
CA GLU A 264 22.33 -7.59 -15.37
C GLU A 264 21.68 -6.26 -15.83
N LEU A 265 20.50 -5.91 -15.26
CA LEU A 265 19.79 -4.66 -15.57
C LEU A 265 20.59 -3.41 -15.13
N LYS A 266 21.38 -3.52 -14.09
CA LYS A 266 22.29 -2.46 -13.67
C LYS A 266 23.45 -2.31 -14.64
N GLN A 267 24.07 -3.43 -15.03
CA GLN A 267 25.23 -3.46 -15.93
C GLN A 267 24.90 -3.01 -17.35
N ASP A 268 23.72 -3.38 -17.87
CA ASP A 268 23.27 -2.96 -19.22
C ASP A 268 22.66 -1.55 -19.26
N GLY A 269 22.58 -0.86 -18.12
CA GLY A 269 22.10 0.51 -17.98
C GLY A 269 20.58 0.65 -17.98
N THR A 270 19.82 -0.46 -17.94
CA THR A 270 18.35 -0.40 -17.94
C THR A 270 17.83 0.31 -16.69
N LEU A 271 18.37 0.03 -15.48
CA LEU A 271 17.95 0.70 -14.25
C LEU A 271 18.19 2.21 -14.30
N LYS A 272 19.36 2.64 -14.80
CA LYS A 272 19.67 4.05 -15.01
C LYS A 272 18.67 4.70 -15.94
N LYS A 273 18.40 4.11 -17.11
CA LYS A 273 17.44 4.62 -18.08
C LYS A 273 16.03 4.77 -17.50
N LEU A 274 15.57 3.79 -16.72
CA LEU A 274 14.28 3.86 -16.02
C LEU A 274 14.30 4.96 -14.95
N GLY A 275 15.38 5.09 -14.17
CA GLY A 275 15.54 6.20 -13.21
C GLY A 275 15.44 7.56 -13.88
N GLU A 276 16.16 7.77 -14.97
CA GLU A 276 16.11 9.01 -15.77
C GLU A 276 14.70 9.28 -16.35
N GLN A 277 13.98 8.22 -16.77
CA GLN A 277 12.64 8.34 -17.31
C GLN A 277 11.63 8.82 -16.26
N PHE A 278 11.64 8.26 -15.06
CA PHE A 278 10.64 8.52 -14.03
C PHE A 278 11.00 9.68 -13.09
N PHE A 279 12.29 9.90 -12.84
CA PHE A 279 12.76 10.89 -11.86
C PHE A 279 13.62 12.00 -12.48
N GLY A 280 14.14 11.80 -13.69
CA GLY A 280 15.09 12.72 -14.34
C GLY A 280 16.54 12.49 -13.91
N GLU A 281 16.80 11.46 -13.11
CA GLU A 281 18.13 11.10 -12.61
C GLU A 281 18.24 9.59 -12.36
N ASP A 282 19.48 9.10 -12.24
CA ASP A 282 19.74 7.70 -11.86
C ASP A 282 19.54 7.52 -10.35
N VAL A 283 18.43 6.90 -9.96
CA VAL A 283 18.11 6.58 -8.57
C VAL A 283 18.57 5.17 -8.14
N SER A 284 19.18 4.42 -9.06
CA SER A 284 19.61 3.02 -8.81
C SER A 284 20.95 2.93 -8.08
N VAL A 285 21.65 4.03 -7.93
CA VAL A 285 22.94 4.15 -7.23
C VAL A 285 22.80 5.01 -5.98
N HIS A 286 23.67 4.74 -4.97
CA HIS A 286 23.72 5.46 -3.70
C HIS A 286 24.88 6.43 -3.68
#